data_e14292556962ab686e1fbf07249e876b
#
_entry.id   e14292556962ab686e1fbf07249e876b
#
_cell.length_a   1.000
_cell.length_b   1.000
_cell.length_c   1.000
_cell.angle_alpha   90.00
_cell.angle_beta   90.00
_cell.angle_gamma   90.00
#
_symmetry.space_group_name_H-M   'P 1'
#
loop_
_entity.id
_entity.type
_entity.pdbx_description
1 polymer ?
#
loop_
_entity_poly.entity_id
_entity_poly.type
_entity_poly.pdbx_seq_one_letter_code
_entity_poly.pdbx_strand_id
1 'polypeptide(L)'
;IDQQNAQGDQSNLRSIANRFVSGNYNLICAISTPAAQTMANATDKIPIICTAIADFENAKLMKSEKAPDSNITGTHDRGPLDKQVALIHEIQPNAKKVGIIYNSSEINSVIQADRLKKACQPLGIEVVELTVNSVNDVQQVAEGFLGGKVDAIFVPTDNIIASSIPTLMAVANKEKIPVYGAEVG
;
A
#
# COMPACT_ATOMS: atom_id res chain seq x y z
N ILE A 1 3.63 16.71 22.04
CA ILE A 1 3.39 15.93 20.79
C ILE A 1 2.08 16.42 20.21
N ASP A 2 2.09 16.83 18.94
CA ASP A 2 0.90 17.14 18.16
C ASP A 2 0.65 15.96 17.20
N GLN A 3 -0.49 15.31 17.31
CA GLN A 3 -0.87 14.16 16.52
C GLN A 3 -2.02 14.53 15.60
N GLN A 4 -1.85 14.23 14.30
CA GLN A 4 -2.84 14.48 13.28
C GLN A 4 -3.07 13.21 12.45
N ASN A 5 -4.30 13.00 11.98
CA ASN A 5 -4.67 11.90 11.10
C ASN A 5 -5.42 12.46 9.90
N ALA A 6 -4.92 12.18 8.71
CA ALA A 6 -5.52 12.61 7.45
C ALA A 6 -6.65 11.69 6.97
N GLN A 7 -6.82 10.52 7.58
CA GLN A 7 -7.85 9.53 7.23
C GLN A 7 -7.86 9.13 5.74
N GLY A 8 -6.66 9.01 5.13
CA GLY A 8 -6.50 8.68 3.72
C GLY A 8 -6.78 9.82 2.74
N ASP A 9 -7.15 11.01 3.22
CA ASP A 9 -7.45 12.16 2.36
C ASP A 9 -6.20 13.00 2.06
N GLN A 10 -5.90 13.18 0.75
CA GLN A 10 -4.72 13.91 0.30
C GLN A 10 -4.78 15.42 0.59
N SER A 11 -5.96 16.03 0.64
CA SER A 11 -6.09 17.45 0.96
C SER A 11 -5.84 17.71 2.45
N ASN A 12 -6.32 16.79 3.30
CA ASN A 12 -6.02 16.81 4.73
C ASN A 12 -4.52 16.62 4.99
N LEU A 13 -3.85 15.69 4.27
CA LEU A 13 -2.39 15.51 4.37
C LEU A 13 -1.64 16.79 4.07
N ARG A 14 -1.98 17.51 3.00
CA ARG A 14 -1.35 18.78 2.65
C ARG A 14 -1.59 19.85 3.71
N SER A 15 -2.80 19.93 4.24
CA SER A 15 -3.15 20.90 5.31
C SER A 15 -2.36 20.62 6.58
N ILE A 16 -2.23 19.35 6.97
CA ILE A 16 -1.43 18.91 8.12
C ILE A 16 0.05 19.23 7.89
N ALA A 17 0.59 18.96 6.70
CA ALA A 17 1.98 19.26 6.38
C ALA A 17 2.28 20.76 6.49
N ASN A 18 1.44 21.61 5.91
CA ASN A 18 1.57 23.06 6.02
C ASN A 18 1.54 23.53 7.47
N ARG A 19 0.64 22.98 8.28
CA ARG A 19 0.56 23.26 9.71
C ARG A 19 1.84 22.87 10.45
N PHE A 20 2.39 21.69 10.19
CA PHE A 20 3.59 21.22 10.85
C PHE A 20 4.82 22.02 10.44
N VAL A 21 4.95 22.39 9.18
CA VAL A 21 6.06 23.23 8.70
C VAL A 21 6.01 24.62 9.32
N SER A 22 4.82 25.23 9.47
CA SER A 22 4.65 26.55 10.08
C SER A 22 4.70 26.53 11.61
N GLY A 23 4.55 25.36 12.24
CA GLY A 23 4.43 25.22 13.68
C GLY A 23 5.75 25.19 14.47
N ASN A 24 6.90 25.41 13.82
CA ASN A 24 8.24 25.39 14.44
C ASN A 24 8.58 24.09 15.18
N TYR A 25 8.16 22.95 14.65
CA TYR A 25 8.50 21.63 15.19
C TYR A 25 9.97 21.31 14.92
N ASN A 26 10.63 20.65 15.88
CA ASN A 26 12.02 20.20 15.75
C ASN A 26 12.14 18.87 15.01
N LEU A 27 11.05 18.11 14.94
CA LEU A 27 11.01 16.77 14.37
C LEU A 27 9.58 16.46 13.91
N ILE A 28 9.47 15.80 12.76
CA ILE A 28 8.20 15.25 12.25
C ILE A 28 8.32 13.73 12.24
N CYS A 29 7.28 13.03 12.71
CA CYS A 29 7.13 11.60 12.56
C CYS A 29 6.04 11.34 11.51
N ALA A 30 6.38 10.69 10.39
CA ALA A 30 5.45 10.37 9.32
C ALA A 30 5.18 8.86 9.28
N ILE A 31 3.91 8.48 9.36
CA ILE A 31 3.47 7.09 9.32
C ILE A 31 2.77 6.86 7.98
N SER A 32 3.23 5.92 7.20
CA SER A 32 2.83 5.57 5.84
C SER A 32 3.55 6.35 4.72
N THR A 33 3.65 5.71 3.55
CA THR A 33 4.31 6.30 2.37
C THR A 33 3.67 7.61 1.91
N PRO A 34 2.33 7.76 1.79
CA PRO A 34 1.73 9.03 1.40
C PRO A 34 2.01 10.17 2.38
N ALA A 35 2.00 9.89 3.70
CA ALA A 35 2.34 10.88 4.72
C ALA A 35 3.80 11.32 4.60
N ALA A 36 4.74 10.36 4.46
CA ALA A 36 6.16 10.65 4.29
C ALA A 36 6.43 11.48 3.03
N GLN A 37 5.83 11.14 1.89
CA GLN A 37 5.97 11.90 0.65
C GLN A 37 5.43 13.32 0.77
N THR A 38 4.29 13.50 1.43
CA THR A 38 3.71 14.82 1.62
C THR A 38 4.60 15.69 2.51
N MET A 39 5.16 15.14 3.59
CA MET A 39 6.09 15.87 4.46
C MET A 39 7.41 16.16 3.76
N ALA A 40 7.97 15.21 2.99
CA ALA A 40 9.18 15.38 2.19
C ALA A 40 9.07 16.54 1.18
N ASN A 41 7.88 16.67 0.56
CA ASN A 41 7.61 17.77 -0.38
C ASN A 41 7.38 19.12 0.33
N ALA A 42 7.04 19.10 1.61
CA ALA A 42 6.73 20.33 2.37
C ALA A 42 7.97 20.93 3.05
N THR A 43 8.98 20.15 3.40
CA THR A 43 10.19 20.65 4.07
C THR A 43 11.42 19.78 3.79
N ASP A 44 12.54 20.46 3.55
CA ASP A 44 13.90 19.90 3.48
C ASP A 44 14.74 20.22 4.73
N LYS A 45 14.17 20.94 5.69
CA LYS A 45 14.88 21.46 6.87
C LYS A 45 14.54 20.72 8.16
N ILE A 46 13.26 20.40 8.37
CA ILE A 46 12.84 19.72 9.59
C ILE A 46 13.15 18.23 9.42
N PRO A 47 13.89 17.59 10.34
CA PRO A 47 14.10 16.15 10.30
C PRO A 47 12.78 15.37 10.29
N ILE A 48 12.70 14.34 9.43
CA ILE A 48 11.52 13.49 9.30
C ILE A 48 11.91 12.05 9.61
N ILE A 49 11.28 11.46 10.63
CA ILE A 49 11.38 10.03 10.90
C ILE A 49 10.15 9.34 10.32
N CYS A 50 10.37 8.36 9.46
CA CYS A 50 9.31 7.63 8.79
C CYS A 50 9.19 6.19 9.31
N THR A 51 7.95 5.69 9.37
CA THR A 51 7.67 4.27 9.63
C THR A 51 6.51 3.80 8.74
N ALA A 52 6.35 2.48 8.61
CA ALA A 52 5.40 1.86 7.69
C ALA A 52 5.62 2.34 6.24
N ILE A 53 6.88 2.28 5.78
CA ILE A 53 7.30 2.66 4.44
C ILE A 53 7.61 1.39 3.64
N ALA A 54 6.89 1.18 2.55
CA ALA A 54 7.10 0.00 1.73
C ALA A 54 8.44 0.02 0.98
N ASP A 55 8.88 1.20 0.50
CA ASP A 55 10.12 1.34 -0.26
C ASP A 55 10.57 2.81 -0.33
N PHE A 56 11.65 3.16 0.35
CA PHE A 56 12.14 4.54 0.40
C PHE A 56 12.66 5.05 -0.94
N GLU A 57 13.38 4.21 -1.68
CA GLU A 57 14.01 4.60 -2.94
C GLU A 57 12.95 4.77 -4.04
N ASN A 58 12.08 3.79 -4.21
CA ASN A 58 11.01 3.86 -5.21
C ASN A 58 9.93 4.91 -4.85
N ALA A 59 9.71 5.19 -3.56
CA ALA A 59 8.86 6.29 -3.11
C ALA A 59 9.52 7.67 -3.26
N LYS A 60 10.78 7.73 -3.74
CA LYS A 60 11.57 8.97 -3.91
C LYS A 60 11.77 9.77 -2.62
N LEU A 61 11.82 9.08 -1.50
CA LEU A 61 12.08 9.69 -0.19
C LEU A 61 13.58 9.86 0.05
N MET A 62 14.41 9.03 -0.57
CA MET A 62 15.87 9.13 -0.59
C MET A 62 16.42 8.46 -1.85
N LYS A 63 17.65 8.82 -2.24
CA LYS A 63 18.30 8.20 -3.40
C LYS A 63 18.77 6.78 -3.11
N SER A 64 19.23 6.53 -1.90
CA SER A 64 19.68 5.21 -1.48
C SER A 64 19.49 5.02 0.02
N GLU A 65 18.97 3.87 0.42
CA GLU A 65 18.86 3.48 1.82
C GLU A 65 20.23 3.32 2.50
N LYS A 66 21.28 3.01 1.72
CA LYS A 66 22.67 2.88 2.21
C LYS A 66 23.38 4.21 2.40
N ALA A 67 22.94 5.24 1.72
CA ALA A 67 23.53 6.58 1.76
C ALA A 67 22.41 7.63 1.67
N PRO A 68 21.65 7.84 2.76
CA PRO A 68 20.59 8.84 2.79
C PRO A 68 21.17 10.23 2.50
N ASP A 69 20.52 10.98 1.60
CA ASP A 69 20.95 12.28 1.12
C ASP A 69 19.92 13.39 1.40
N SER A 70 18.98 13.12 2.31
CA SER A 70 17.87 14.01 2.66
C SER A 70 17.70 14.16 4.17
N ASN A 71 16.73 14.98 4.58
CA ASN A 71 16.33 15.14 5.98
C ASN A 71 15.45 13.99 6.49
N ILE A 72 15.40 12.86 5.76
CA ILE A 72 14.50 11.73 6.03
C ILE A 72 15.29 10.51 6.46
N THR A 73 14.79 9.82 7.48
CA THR A 73 15.24 8.49 7.90
C THR A 73 14.05 7.69 8.44
N GLY A 74 14.25 6.39 8.68
CA GLY A 74 13.17 5.60 9.28
C GLY A 74 13.32 4.10 9.08
N THR A 75 12.19 3.40 9.20
CA THR A 75 12.09 1.95 9.04
C THR A 75 11.14 1.60 7.90
N HIS A 76 11.46 0.56 7.16
CA HIS A 76 10.56 0.02 6.14
C HIS A 76 9.84 -1.24 6.65
N ASP A 77 8.70 -1.54 6.04
CA ASP A 77 7.87 -2.73 6.30
C ASP A 77 7.76 -3.63 5.06
N ARG A 78 8.80 -3.62 4.21
CA ARG A 78 8.84 -4.39 2.96
C ARG A 78 8.64 -5.89 3.22
N GLY A 79 7.46 -6.38 2.89
CA GLY A 79 7.11 -7.80 3.00
C GLY A 79 7.85 -8.68 1.98
N PRO A 80 8.06 -9.97 2.29
CA PRO A 80 8.69 -10.95 1.39
C PRO A 80 7.67 -11.46 0.35
N LEU A 81 7.28 -10.62 -0.61
CA LEU A 81 6.21 -10.88 -1.57
C LEU A 81 6.40 -12.17 -2.36
N ASP A 82 7.64 -12.51 -2.71
CA ASP A 82 7.94 -13.78 -3.40
C ASP A 82 7.54 -14.99 -2.56
N LYS A 83 7.74 -14.95 -1.23
CA LYS A 83 7.32 -16.00 -0.30
C LYS A 83 5.80 -16.03 -0.13
N GLN A 84 5.15 -14.87 -0.17
CA GLN A 84 3.70 -14.78 -0.10
C GLN A 84 3.06 -15.40 -1.35
N VAL A 85 3.59 -15.14 -2.53
CA VAL A 85 3.15 -15.77 -3.78
C VAL A 85 3.42 -17.28 -3.78
N ALA A 86 4.57 -17.72 -3.29
CA ALA A 86 4.88 -19.14 -3.14
C ALA A 86 3.87 -19.84 -2.20
N LEU A 87 3.50 -19.17 -1.09
CA LEU A 87 2.46 -19.67 -0.18
C LEU A 87 1.09 -19.77 -0.85
N ILE A 88 0.68 -18.77 -1.65
CA ILE A 88 -0.55 -18.86 -2.44
C ILE A 88 -0.53 -20.10 -3.34
N HIS A 89 0.58 -20.32 -4.04
CA HIS A 89 0.72 -21.47 -4.93
C HIS A 89 0.75 -22.81 -4.19
N GLU A 90 1.32 -22.86 -2.98
CA GLU A 90 1.32 -24.05 -2.13
C GLU A 90 -0.09 -24.40 -1.65
N ILE A 91 -0.86 -23.41 -1.20
CA ILE A 91 -2.24 -23.61 -0.72
C ILE A 91 -3.21 -23.88 -1.89
N GLN A 92 -2.99 -23.21 -3.02
CA GLN A 92 -3.83 -23.29 -4.22
C GLN A 92 -2.99 -23.61 -5.47
N PRO A 93 -2.47 -24.83 -5.63
CA PRO A 93 -1.55 -25.18 -6.74
C PRO A 93 -2.20 -25.08 -8.11
N ASN A 94 -3.53 -25.10 -8.18
CA ASN A 94 -4.30 -24.98 -9.43
C ASN A 94 -4.73 -23.55 -9.74
N ALA A 95 -4.43 -22.56 -8.89
CA ALA A 95 -4.77 -21.16 -9.16
C ALA A 95 -4.10 -20.68 -10.45
N LYS A 96 -4.88 -20.06 -11.32
CA LYS A 96 -4.45 -19.49 -12.59
C LYS A 96 -4.55 -17.97 -12.61
N LYS A 97 -5.41 -17.40 -11.76
CA LYS A 97 -5.66 -15.97 -11.72
C LYS A 97 -5.69 -15.46 -10.29
N VAL A 98 -4.84 -14.50 -9.99
CA VAL A 98 -4.82 -13.78 -8.70
C VAL A 98 -5.26 -12.34 -8.95
N GLY A 99 -6.32 -11.92 -8.27
CA GLY A 99 -6.78 -10.54 -8.27
C GLY A 99 -5.95 -9.69 -7.31
N ILE A 100 -5.70 -8.45 -7.67
CA ILE A 100 -5.19 -7.43 -6.75
C ILE A 100 -6.07 -6.19 -6.86
N ILE A 101 -6.48 -5.64 -5.71
CA ILE A 101 -7.21 -4.37 -5.63
C ILE A 101 -6.39 -3.38 -4.83
N TYR A 102 -6.22 -2.17 -5.35
CA TYR A 102 -5.37 -1.17 -4.70
C TYR A 102 -5.68 0.25 -5.14
N ASN A 103 -5.24 1.22 -4.36
CA ASN A 103 -5.33 2.64 -4.71
C ASN A 103 -4.17 3.02 -5.65
N SER A 104 -4.50 3.37 -6.90
CA SER A 104 -3.50 3.74 -7.91
C SER A 104 -2.74 5.04 -7.61
N SER A 105 -3.22 5.86 -6.67
CA SER A 105 -2.50 7.06 -6.20
C SER A 105 -1.47 6.78 -5.10
N GLU A 106 -1.46 5.57 -4.53
CA GLU A 106 -0.48 5.13 -3.54
C GLU A 106 0.68 4.40 -4.23
N ILE A 107 1.85 5.04 -4.29
CA ILE A 107 3.03 4.47 -4.95
C ILE A 107 3.49 3.14 -4.33
N ASN A 108 3.34 2.95 -3.01
CA ASN A 108 3.58 1.69 -2.32
C ASN A 108 2.75 0.55 -2.93
N SER A 109 1.49 0.80 -3.24
CA SER A 109 0.57 -0.18 -3.80
C SER A 109 0.89 -0.51 -5.27
N VAL A 110 1.21 0.52 -6.06
CA VAL A 110 1.65 0.35 -7.46
C VAL A 110 2.92 -0.50 -7.53
N ILE A 111 3.91 -0.24 -6.68
CA ILE A 111 5.15 -1.02 -6.61
C ILE A 111 4.86 -2.47 -6.25
N GLN A 112 3.97 -2.71 -5.30
CA GLN A 112 3.60 -4.07 -4.89
C GLN A 112 2.83 -4.81 -5.99
N ALA A 113 1.94 -4.13 -6.72
CA ALA A 113 1.24 -4.71 -7.86
C ALA A 113 2.22 -5.17 -8.96
N ASP A 114 3.22 -4.35 -9.27
CA ASP A 114 4.27 -4.72 -10.23
C ASP A 114 5.15 -5.88 -9.75
N ARG A 115 5.47 -5.92 -8.45
CA ARG A 115 6.20 -7.04 -7.85
C ARG A 115 5.37 -8.32 -7.83
N LEU A 116 4.07 -8.23 -7.56
CA LEU A 116 3.15 -9.37 -7.61
C LEU A 116 3.12 -9.99 -9.02
N LYS A 117 2.98 -9.16 -10.06
CA LYS A 117 3.01 -9.63 -11.46
C LYS A 117 4.30 -10.38 -11.77
N LYS A 118 5.45 -9.82 -11.38
CA LYS A 118 6.75 -10.45 -11.60
C LYS A 118 6.90 -11.77 -10.85
N ALA A 119 6.39 -11.87 -9.62
CA ALA A 119 6.45 -13.09 -8.82
C ALA A 119 5.48 -14.18 -9.32
N CYS A 120 4.32 -13.80 -9.85
CA CYS A 120 3.33 -14.71 -10.41
C CYS A 120 3.71 -15.27 -11.79
N GLN A 121 4.45 -14.48 -12.58
CA GLN A 121 4.81 -14.85 -13.96
C GLN A 121 5.50 -16.21 -14.11
N PRO A 122 6.53 -16.57 -13.31
CA PRO A 122 7.20 -17.88 -13.40
C PRO A 122 6.28 -19.07 -13.07
N LEU A 123 5.21 -18.83 -12.31
CA LEU A 123 4.23 -19.84 -11.89
C LEU A 123 3.07 -19.97 -12.88
N GLY A 124 3.07 -19.18 -13.96
CA GLY A 124 1.98 -19.17 -14.94
C GLY A 124 0.66 -18.63 -14.39
N ILE A 125 0.73 -17.78 -13.35
CA ILE A 125 -0.43 -17.14 -12.72
C ILE A 125 -0.63 -15.77 -13.35
N GLU A 126 -1.82 -15.52 -13.90
CA GLU A 126 -2.26 -14.22 -14.39
C GLU A 126 -2.64 -13.32 -13.21
N VAL A 127 -2.22 -12.07 -13.23
CA VAL A 127 -2.64 -11.06 -12.24
C VAL A 127 -3.72 -10.17 -12.84
N VAL A 128 -4.89 -10.15 -12.20
CA VAL A 128 -6.03 -9.29 -12.57
C VAL A 128 -6.03 -8.07 -11.66
N GLU A 129 -5.78 -6.90 -12.22
CA GLU A 129 -5.69 -5.65 -11.46
C GLU A 129 -7.00 -4.88 -11.48
N LEU A 130 -7.45 -4.46 -10.31
CA LEU A 130 -8.52 -3.48 -10.14
C LEU A 130 -8.02 -2.33 -9.25
N THR A 131 -8.37 -1.11 -9.60
CA THR A 131 -7.94 0.07 -8.86
C THR A 131 -9.12 0.85 -8.30
N VAL A 132 -8.89 1.45 -7.13
CA VAL A 132 -9.83 2.35 -6.45
C VAL A 132 -9.19 3.72 -6.24
N ASN A 133 -10.01 4.74 -6.01
CA ASN A 133 -9.56 6.08 -5.64
C ASN A 133 -10.02 6.47 -4.23
N SER A 134 -11.01 5.78 -3.71
CA SER A 134 -11.57 6.03 -2.37
C SER A 134 -12.14 4.76 -1.74
N VAL A 135 -12.40 4.81 -0.43
CA VAL A 135 -13.07 3.72 0.31
C VAL A 135 -14.47 3.42 -0.25
N ASN A 136 -15.15 4.41 -0.83
CA ASN A 136 -16.50 4.26 -1.36
C ASN A 136 -16.55 3.42 -2.65
N ASP A 137 -15.43 3.32 -3.36
CA ASP A 137 -15.34 2.58 -4.63
C ASP A 137 -15.11 1.09 -4.39
N VAL A 138 -14.60 0.71 -3.21
CA VAL A 138 -14.05 -0.63 -2.94
C VAL A 138 -15.09 -1.72 -3.18
N GLN A 139 -16.33 -1.55 -2.73
CA GLN A 139 -17.36 -2.56 -2.93
C GLN A 139 -17.64 -2.81 -4.42
N GLN A 140 -17.96 -1.75 -5.15
CA GLN A 140 -18.31 -1.83 -6.57
C GLN A 140 -17.14 -2.38 -7.41
N VAL A 141 -15.92 -1.93 -7.13
CA VAL A 141 -14.73 -2.36 -7.86
C VAL A 141 -14.39 -3.82 -7.53
N ALA A 142 -14.47 -4.22 -6.25
CA ALA A 142 -14.22 -5.60 -5.83
C ALA A 142 -15.21 -6.60 -6.44
N GLU A 143 -16.46 -6.19 -6.72
CA GLU A 143 -17.42 -7.01 -7.46
C GLU A 143 -16.94 -7.37 -8.86
N GLY A 144 -15.96 -6.65 -9.40
CA GLY A 144 -15.26 -7.02 -10.64
C GLY A 144 -14.52 -8.36 -10.57
N PHE A 145 -14.18 -8.87 -9.39
CA PHE A 145 -13.56 -10.19 -9.20
C PHE A 145 -14.57 -11.36 -9.17
N LEU A 146 -15.87 -11.07 -9.02
CA LEU A 146 -16.88 -12.11 -8.89
C LEU A 146 -17.09 -12.90 -10.20
N GLY A 147 -17.78 -14.02 -10.10
CA GLY A 147 -18.15 -14.86 -11.26
C GLY A 147 -16.97 -15.66 -11.83
N GLY A 148 -16.06 -16.12 -10.99
CA GLY A 148 -14.94 -16.97 -11.41
C GLY A 148 -13.84 -16.24 -12.18
N LYS A 149 -13.76 -14.92 -12.06
CA LYS A 149 -12.72 -14.11 -12.73
C LYS A 149 -11.35 -14.26 -12.10
N VAL A 150 -11.29 -14.57 -10.81
CA VAL A 150 -10.06 -14.83 -10.07
C VAL A 150 -10.21 -16.04 -9.13
N ASP A 151 -9.11 -16.72 -8.86
CA ASP A 151 -9.05 -17.87 -7.95
C ASP A 151 -8.70 -17.44 -6.53
N ALA A 152 -8.04 -16.30 -6.38
CA ALA A 152 -7.64 -15.69 -5.11
C ALA A 152 -7.54 -14.17 -5.24
N ILE A 153 -7.59 -13.46 -4.12
CA ILE A 153 -7.34 -12.02 -4.04
C ILE A 153 -6.11 -11.79 -3.17
N PHE A 154 -5.17 -11.00 -3.66
CA PHE A 154 -4.04 -10.49 -2.88
C PHE A 154 -4.31 -9.03 -2.49
N VAL A 155 -4.12 -8.72 -1.21
CA VAL A 155 -4.27 -7.37 -0.65
C VAL A 155 -2.88 -6.82 -0.32
N PRO A 156 -2.42 -5.78 -1.02
CA PRO A 156 -1.14 -5.14 -0.71
C PRO A 156 -1.21 -4.30 0.57
N THR A 157 -0.08 -3.74 1.01
CA THR A 157 -0.04 -2.71 2.05
C THR A 157 -0.60 -1.39 1.50
N ASP A 158 -1.92 -1.27 1.48
CA ASP A 158 -2.68 -0.16 0.90
C ASP A 158 -3.60 0.44 1.96
N ASN A 159 -3.47 1.75 2.21
CA ASN A 159 -4.19 2.40 3.30
C ASN A 159 -5.72 2.46 3.05
N ILE A 160 -6.13 2.61 1.79
CA ILE A 160 -7.56 2.63 1.42
C ILE A 160 -8.17 1.24 1.56
N ILE A 161 -7.48 0.21 1.06
CA ILE A 161 -7.96 -1.17 1.16
C ILE A 161 -7.94 -1.65 2.61
N ALA A 162 -6.88 -1.35 3.38
CA ALA A 162 -6.82 -1.68 4.81
C ALA A 162 -8.03 -1.11 5.57
N SER A 163 -8.40 0.14 5.30
CA SER A 163 -9.58 0.78 5.89
C SER A 163 -10.91 0.13 5.46
N SER A 164 -10.90 -0.64 4.38
CA SER A 164 -12.08 -1.21 3.72
C SER A 164 -12.10 -2.74 3.71
N ILE A 165 -11.22 -3.39 4.49
CA ILE A 165 -11.14 -4.86 4.56
C ILE A 165 -12.50 -5.51 4.81
N PRO A 166 -13.35 -5.06 5.74
CA PRO A 166 -14.66 -5.66 5.94
C PRO A 166 -15.52 -5.67 4.68
N THR A 167 -15.45 -4.59 3.89
CA THR A 167 -16.20 -4.45 2.62
C THR A 167 -15.67 -5.42 1.57
N LEU A 168 -14.34 -5.49 1.40
CA LEU A 168 -13.71 -6.45 0.49
C LEU A 168 -14.04 -7.89 0.87
N MET A 169 -13.94 -8.23 2.16
CA MET A 169 -14.25 -9.57 2.67
C MET A 169 -15.71 -9.95 2.46
N ALA A 170 -16.66 -9.02 2.57
CA ALA A 170 -18.07 -9.28 2.27
C ALA A 170 -18.26 -9.70 0.80
N VAL A 171 -17.54 -9.05 -0.13
CA VAL A 171 -17.56 -9.42 -1.54
C VAL A 171 -16.89 -10.77 -1.78
N ALA A 172 -15.68 -10.99 -1.24
CA ALA A 172 -14.92 -12.22 -1.44
C ALA A 172 -15.64 -13.46 -0.87
N ASN A 173 -16.26 -13.32 0.32
CA ASN A 173 -17.00 -14.40 0.97
C ASN A 173 -18.24 -14.85 0.18
N LYS A 174 -18.90 -13.94 -0.53
CA LYS A 174 -20.05 -14.23 -1.38
C LYS A 174 -19.75 -15.30 -2.41
N GLU A 175 -18.56 -15.26 -3.02
CA GLU A 175 -18.08 -16.18 -4.05
C GLU A 175 -17.06 -17.20 -3.51
N LYS A 176 -16.80 -17.19 -2.19
CA LYS A 176 -15.81 -18.06 -1.53
C LYS A 176 -14.42 -17.92 -2.12
N ILE A 177 -14.04 -16.68 -2.50
CA ILE A 177 -12.71 -16.39 -3.01
C ILE A 177 -11.77 -16.15 -1.81
N PRO A 178 -10.69 -16.92 -1.64
CA PRO A 178 -9.72 -16.70 -0.56
C PRO A 178 -8.97 -15.38 -0.74
N VAL A 179 -8.70 -14.72 0.39
CA VAL A 179 -7.98 -13.45 0.43
C VAL A 179 -6.67 -13.62 1.19
N TYR A 180 -5.57 -13.18 0.59
CA TYR A 180 -4.21 -13.21 1.15
C TYR A 180 -3.74 -11.78 1.40
N GLY A 181 -3.45 -11.46 2.64
CA GLY A 181 -2.94 -10.15 3.03
C GLY A 181 -1.42 -10.07 2.97
N ALA A 182 -0.88 -8.94 2.54
CA ALA A 182 0.55 -8.66 2.59
C ALA A 182 1.06 -8.44 4.02
N GLU A 183 0.16 -8.08 4.91
CA GLU A 183 0.44 -7.81 6.33
C GLU A 183 -0.67 -8.37 7.22
N VAL A 184 -0.38 -8.50 8.51
CA VAL A 184 -1.37 -8.76 9.57
C VAL A 184 -1.74 -7.41 10.20
N GLY A 185 -3.01 -7.02 10.10
CA GLY A 185 -3.57 -5.79 10.63
C GLY A 185 -4.81 -6.04 11.45
#